data_589c39216aee2d94ac427f5676b6eaef
#
_entry.id   589c39216aee2d94ac427f5676b6eaef
#
_cell.length_a   1.000
_cell.length_b   1.000
_cell.length_c   1.000
_cell.angle_alpha   90.00
_cell.angle_beta   90.00
_cell.angle_gamma   90.00
#
_symmetry.space_group_name_H-M   'P 1'
#
loop_
_entity.id
_entity.type
_entity.pdbx_description
1 polymer ?
#
loop_
_entity_poly.entity_id
_entity_poly.type
_entity_poly.pdbx_seq_one_letter_code
_entity_poly.pdbx_strand_id
1 'polypeptide(L)'
;SDEITGKAASRRSLVQGQSGRLLCAYAYADAGRGESTQDMVFAGHDLIAENGTILAETKRFRNEMAICDVDVQRLAADRRRSNTFAPGAALPRTAFSLPLRELSLLREIPPTPFVPQSQAHLAERCEEILALQAGGLVTRLKHTGIRRAVVGLSGGLDSTLAILITAVAMKLLDRPASDIIAVTMPCF
;
A
#
# COMPACT_ATOMS: atom_id res chain seq x y z
N SER A 1 15.64 -6.70 -22.11
CA SER A 1 14.95 -6.56 -23.41
C SER A 1 15.37 -5.25 -24.09
N ASP A 2 15.28 -5.18 -25.43
CA ASP A 2 15.49 -3.94 -26.17
C ASP A 2 14.64 -2.80 -25.64
N GLU A 3 15.12 -1.56 -25.70
CA GLU A 3 14.43 -0.38 -25.21
C GLU A 3 13.68 0.31 -26.35
N ILE A 4 12.42 0.63 -26.11
CA ILE A 4 11.59 1.45 -27.01
C ILE A 4 10.85 2.51 -26.18
N THR A 5 10.39 3.56 -26.84
CA THR A 5 9.66 4.65 -26.19
C THR A 5 8.44 4.14 -25.42
N GLY A 6 8.33 4.51 -24.14
CA GLY A 6 7.23 4.09 -23.25
C GLY A 6 7.44 2.75 -22.53
N LYS A 7 8.35 1.90 -22.96
CA LYS A 7 8.56 0.56 -22.40
C LYS A 7 9.04 0.58 -20.93
N ALA A 8 9.78 1.60 -20.53
CA ALA A 8 10.24 1.75 -19.15
C ALA A 8 9.09 1.85 -18.15
N ALA A 9 8.04 2.61 -18.48
CA ALA A 9 6.84 2.71 -17.63
C ALA A 9 6.10 1.36 -17.51
N SER A 10 5.94 0.65 -18.63
CA SER A 10 5.33 -0.68 -18.65
C SER A 10 6.14 -1.70 -17.85
N ARG A 11 7.47 -1.69 -18.01
CA ARG A 11 8.40 -2.55 -17.24
C ARG A 11 8.27 -2.29 -15.75
N ARG A 12 8.25 -1.03 -15.35
CA ARG A 12 8.07 -0.62 -13.95
C ARG A 12 6.75 -1.13 -13.38
N SER A 13 5.64 -0.96 -14.11
CA SER A 13 4.32 -1.45 -13.71
C SER A 13 4.29 -2.98 -13.61
N LEU A 14 4.91 -3.70 -14.53
CA LEU A 14 5.01 -5.15 -14.50
C LEU A 14 5.77 -5.65 -13.27
N VAL A 15 6.92 -5.07 -12.97
CA VAL A 15 7.75 -5.44 -11.81
C VAL A 15 7.00 -5.17 -10.51
N GLN A 16 6.37 -4.00 -10.37
CA GLN A 16 5.53 -3.67 -9.23
C GLN A 16 4.35 -4.65 -9.08
N GLY A 17 3.59 -4.86 -10.15
CA GLY A 17 2.43 -5.73 -10.15
C GLY A 17 2.79 -7.18 -9.80
N GLN A 18 3.90 -7.69 -10.34
CA GLN A 18 4.35 -9.05 -10.08
C GLN A 18 4.83 -9.22 -8.64
N SER A 19 5.59 -8.24 -8.12
CA SER A 19 6.03 -8.21 -6.73
C SER A 19 4.84 -8.21 -5.75
N GLY A 20 3.84 -7.36 -5.99
CA GLY A 20 2.64 -7.28 -5.15
C GLY A 20 1.78 -8.56 -5.22
N ARG A 21 1.54 -9.08 -6.44
CA ARG A 21 0.74 -10.30 -6.64
C ARG A 21 1.35 -11.51 -5.94
N LEU A 22 2.67 -11.62 -5.95
CA LEU A 22 3.39 -12.76 -5.36
C LEU A 22 3.79 -12.53 -3.90
N LEU A 23 3.55 -11.35 -3.33
CA LEU A 23 4.03 -10.95 -2.02
C LEU A 23 5.52 -11.32 -1.85
N CYS A 24 6.35 -10.81 -2.76
CA CYS A 24 7.76 -11.13 -2.81
C CYS A 24 8.64 -9.91 -3.06
N ALA A 25 9.93 -10.06 -2.82
CA ALA A 25 10.92 -9.23 -3.47
C ALA A 25 11.10 -9.71 -4.92
N TYR A 26 11.07 -8.77 -5.85
CA TYR A 26 11.25 -9.04 -7.26
C TYR A 26 12.40 -8.19 -7.79
N ALA A 27 13.50 -8.83 -8.11
CA ALA A 27 14.65 -8.18 -8.72
C ALA A 27 14.61 -8.42 -10.23
N TYR A 28 14.62 -7.35 -10.98
CA TYR A 28 14.67 -7.35 -12.44
C TYR A 28 15.99 -6.73 -12.89
N ALA A 29 16.80 -7.50 -13.58
CA ALA A 29 18.03 -7.05 -14.22
C ALA A 29 17.82 -7.00 -15.74
N ASP A 30 18.10 -5.85 -16.33
CA ASP A 30 17.99 -5.63 -17.77
C ASP A 30 19.38 -5.68 -18.43
N ALA A 31 19.38 -5.96 -19.72
CA ALA A 31 20.60 -5.87 -20.52
C ALA A 31 21.12 -4.42 -20.55
N GLY A 32 22.41 -4.26 -20.38
CA GLY A 32 23.07 -2.98 -20.24
C GLY A 32 23.49 -2.33 -21.56
N ARG A 33 23.95 -1.10 -21.43
CA ARG A 33 24.51 -0.35 -22.57
C ARG A 33 25.73 -1.09 -23.12
N GLY A 34 25.75 -1.33 -24.43
CA GLY A 34 26.86 -1.97 -25.12
C GLY A 34 26.73 -3.47 -25.30
N GLU A 35 25.66 -4.09 -24.82
CA GLU A 35 25.41 -5.52 -25.04
C GLU A 35 24.95 -5.85 -26.48
N SER A 36 24.60 -4.85 -27.26
CA SER A 36 24.37 -4.98 -28.69
C SER A 36 25.21 -3.94 -29.44
N THR A 37 25.77 -4.37 -30.57
CA THR A 37 26.46 -3.50 -31.54
C THR A 37 25.67 -3.32 -32.82
N GLN A 38 24.40 -3.79 -32.83
CA GLN A 38 23.47 -3.68 -33.96
C GLN A 38 22.34 -2.69 -33.62
N ASP A 39 21.20 -2.84 -34.24
CA ASP A 39 20.07 -1.91 -34.16
C ASP A 39 19.35 -1.92 -32.80
N MET A 40 19.53 -2.96 -32.00
CA MET A 40 18.91 -3.06 -30.69
C MET A 40 19.68 -2.19 -29.66
N VAL A 41 18.90 -1.40 -28.91
CA VAL A 41 19.42 -0.60 -27.79
C VAL A 41 18.89 -1.16 -26.49
N PHE A 42 19.80 -1.37 -25.51
CA PHE A 42 19.46 -1.80 -24.16
C PHE A 42 19.65 -0.67 -23.17
N ALA A 43 18.73 -0.57 -22.22
CA ALA A 43 18.70 0.55 -21.28
C ALA A 43 19.45 0.30 -19.98
N GLY A 44 19.67 -0.95 -19.56
CA GLY A 44 20.18 -1.28 -18.23
C GLY A 44 19.25 -0.75 -17.15
N HIS A 45 17.94 -0.91 -17.34
CA HIS A 45 16.92 -0.41 -16.42
C HIS A 45 16.59 -1.47 -15.38
N ASP A 46 17.41 -1.55 -14.33
CA ASP A 46 17.25 -2.51 -13.25
C ASP A 46 16.26 -1.98 -12.21
N LEU A 47 15.49 -2.89 -11.64
CA LEU A 47 14.42 -2.59 -10.70
C LEU A 47 14.42 -3.61 -9.57
N ILE A 48 14.29 -3.14 -8.34
CA ILE A 48 14.01 -4.00 -7.19
C ILE A 48 12.71 -3.53 -6.55
N ALA A 49 11.74 -4.43 -6.47
CA ALA A 49 10.45 -4.16 -5.86
C ALA A 49 10.17 -5.12 -4.71
N GLU A 50 9.42 -4.67 -3.71
CA GLU A 50 8.94 -5.46 -2.59
C GLU A 50 7.45 -5.19 -2.39
N ASN A 51 6.64 -6.24 -2.47
CA ASN A 51 5.17 -6.17 -2.28
C ASN A 51 4.51 -4.97 -3.00
N GLY A 52 4.84 -4.80 -4.28
CA GLY A 52 4.29 -3.74 -5.14
C GLY A 52 4.95 -2.36 -5.00
N THR A 53 5.95 -2.20 -4.14
CA THR A 53 6.69 -0.94 -3.98
C THR A 53 8.06 -1.05 -4.62
N ILE A 54 8.46 -0.09 -5.46
CA ILE A 54 9.83 0.00 -5.98
C ILE A 54 10.73 0.50 -4.85
N LEU A 55 11.77 -0.27 -4.53
CA LEU A 55 12.77 0.06 -3.53
C LEU A 55 14.02 0.69 -4.13
N ALA A 56 14.43 0.23 -5.31
CA ALA A 56 15.57 0.76 -6.03
C ALA A 56 15.34 0.67 -7.54
N GLU A 57 15.86 1.65 -8.28
CA GLU A 57 15.70 1.78 -9.72
C GLU A 57 16.94 2.47 -10.29
N THR A 58 17.57 1.89 -11.33
CA THR A 58 18.72 2.50 -12.01
C THR A 58 18.24 3.54 -13.04
N LYS A 59 19.12 4.48 -13.34
CA LYS A 59 18.91 5.40 -14.46
C LYS A 59 19.16 4.67 -15.77
N ARG A 60 18.25 4.84 -16.71
CA ARG A 60 18.37 4.25 -18.04
C ARG A 60 19.62 4.76 -18.79
N PHE A 61 20.18 3.88 -19.62
CA PHE A 61 21.36 4.15 -20.47
C PHE A 61 22.63 4.47 -19.68
N ARG A 62 22.66 4.01 -18.41
CA ARG A 62 23.86 4.08 -17.57
C ARG A 62 24.18 2.69 -17.02
N ASN A 63 25.45 2.43 -16.81
CA ASN A 63 25.90 1.21 -16.15
C ASN A 63 25.94 1.48 -14.64
N GLU A 64 24.81 1.30 -13.99
CA GLU A 64 24.63 1.49 -12.55
C GLU A 64 24.19 0.17 -11.93
N MET A 65 24.21 0.09 -10.61
CA MET A 65 23.75 -1.06 -9.84
C MET A 65 22.64 -0.60 -8.90
N ALA A 66 21.51 -1.30 -8.91
CA ALA A 66 20.44 -1.11 -7.91
C ALA A 66 20.76 -1.94 -6.66
N ILE A 67 20.77 -1.29 -5.50
CA ILE A 67 21.04 -1.91 -4.20
C ILE A 67 19.97 -1.45 -3.22
N CYS A 68 19.38 -2.36 -2.46
CA CYS A 68 18.43 -2.03 -1.40
C CYS A 68 18.35 -3.15 -0.36
N ASP A 69 17.75 -2.83 0.78
CA ASP A 69 17.37 -3.80 1.80
C ASP A 69 15.94 -4.30 1.55
N VAL A 70 15.75 -5.60 1.70
CA VAL A 70 14.45 -6.28 1.56
C VAL A 70 14.00 -6.81 2.92
N ASP A 71 12.76 -6.53 3.32
CA ASP A 71 12.16 -7.06 4.55
C ASP A 71 11.52 -8.43 4.32
N VAL A 72 12.35 -9.46 4.34
CA VAL A 72 11.93 -10.86 4.16
C VAL A 72 10.97 -11.31 5.26
N GLN A 73 11.11 -10.80 6.48
CA GLN A 73 10.24 -11.17 7.60
C GLN A 73 8.83 -10.63 7.41
N ARG A 74 8.70 -9.39 6.94
CA ARG A 74 7.41 -8.78 6.60
C ARG A 74 6.73 -9.57 5.48
N LEU A 75 7.45 -9.86 4.40
CA LEU A 75 6.92 -10.66 3.29
C LEU A 75 6.43 -12.04 3.75
N ALA A 76 7.18 -12.72 4.61
CA ALA A 76 6.78 -14.00 5.19
C ALA A 76 5.54 -13.87 6.10
N ALA A 77 5.41 -12.77 6.85
CA ALA A 77 4.25 -12.48 7.67
C ALA A 77 2.99 -12.23 6.82
N ASP A 78 3.12 -11.43 5.75
CA ASP A 78 2.02 -11.12 4.84
C ASP A 78 1.53 -12.38 4.10
N ARG A 79 2.44 -13.24 3.66
CA ARG A 79 2.08 -14.53 3.06
C ARG A 79 1.34 -15.45 4.04
N ARG A 80 1.74 -15.51 5.31
CA ARG A 80 1.03 -16.31 6.32
C ARG A 80 -0.39 -15.83 6.60
N ARG A 81 -0.65 -14.53 6.44
CA ARG A 81 -1.99 -13.95 6.60
C ARG A 81 -2.89 -14.19 5.38
N SER A 82 -2.29 -14.48 4.22
CA SER A 82 -3.02 -14.73 2.99
C SER A 82 -3.39 -16.21 2.88
N ASN A 83 -4.66 -16.50 2.65
CA ASN A 83 -5.15 -17.86 2.41
C ASN A 83 -4.99 -18.32 0.95
N THR A 84 -4.44 -17.49 0.08
CA THR A 84 -4.23 -17.79 -1.33
C THR A 84 -2.87 -18.46 -1.61
N PHE A 85 -1.98 -18.50 -0.62
CA PHE A 85 -0.70 -19.19 -0.72
C PHE A 85 -0.80 -20.59 -0.11
N ALA A 86 -0.85 -21.60 -0.96
CA ALA A 86 -0.75 -22.99 -0.52
C ALA A 86 0.73 -23.36 -0.25
N PRO A 87 1.00 -24.32 0.66
CA PRO A 87 2.32 -24.90 0.78
C PRO A 87 2.77 -25.46 -0.58
N GLY A 88 3.92 -25.01 -1.05
CA GLY A 88 4.50 -25.53 -2.29
C GLY A 88 5.04 -26.95 -2.14
N ALA A 89 5.34 -27.61 -3.24
CA ALA A 89 6.08 -28.86 -3.23
C ALA A 89 7.44 -28.69 -2.56
N ALA A 90 7.93 -29.74 -1.93
CA ALA A 90 9.27 -29.74 -1.36
C ALA A 90 10.31 -29.53 -2.47
N LEU A 91 11.03 -28.41 -2.39
CA LEU A 91 12.11 -28.11 -3.31
C LEU A 91 13.47 -28.50 -2.70
N PRO A 92 14.47 -28.82 -3.54
CA PRO A 92 15.84 -29.00 -3.07
C PRO A 92 16.30 -27.77 -2.28
N ARG A 93 16.96 -28.00 -1.14
CA ARG A 93 17.46 -26.92 -0.27
C ARG A 93 18.97 -26.98 -0.20
N THR A 94 19.62 -25.86 -0.43
CA THR A 94 21.04 -25.68 -0.17
C THR A 94 21.19 -24.84 1.10
N ALA A 95 21.81 -25.44 2.13
CA ALA A 95 22.09 -24.72 3.35
C ALA A 95 23.32 -23.83 3.15
N PHE A 96 23.27 -22.60 3.61
CA PHE A 96 24.40 -21.68 3.69
C PHE A 96 24.28 -20.85 4.97
N SER A 97 25.40 -20.32 5.43
CA SER A 97 25.44 -19.39 6.55
C SER A 97 26.19 -18.13 6.16
N LEU A 98 25.68 -17.00 6.60
CA LEU A 98 26.36 -15.72 6.50
C LEU A 98 26.62 -15.17 7.91
N PRO A 99 27.81 -14.65 8.19
CA PRO A 99 28.09 -14.01 9.48
C PRO A 99 27.23 -12.75 9.61
N LEU A 100 26.58 -12.58 10.77
CA LEU A 100 25.88 -11.34 11.09
C LEU A 100 26.94 -10.22 11.19
N ARG A 101 26.67 -9.11 10.54
CA ARG A 101 27.47 -7.89 10.58
C ARG A 101 26.57 -6.71 10.93
N GLU A 102 27.11 -5.73 11.61
CA GLU A 102 26.48 -4.44 11.72
C GLU A 102 26.41 -3.80 10.32
N LEU A 103 25.20 -3.48 9.89
CA LEU A 103 24.93 -2.85 8.60
C LEU A 103 24.10 -1.59 8.84
N SER A 104 24.40 -0.55 8.07
CA SER A 104 23.49 0.59 7.99
C SER A 104 22.37 0.27 7.03
N LEU A 105 21.13 0.49 7.44
CA LEU A 105 19.98 0.30 6.56
C LEU A 105 20.05 1.31 5.41
N LEU A 106 19.93 0.80 4.19
CA LEU A 106 19.77 1.60 2.96
C LEU A 106 18.31 1.97 2.72
N ARG A 107 17.41 1.27 3.44
CA ARG A 107 15.96 1.45 3.30
C ARG A 107 15.50 2.67 4.08
N GLU A 108 14.77 3.55 3.43
CA GLU A 108 14.03 4.61 4.10
C GLU A 108 12.80 4.03 4.81
N ILE A 109 12.67 4.34 6.10
CA ILE A 109 11.51 3.95 6.92
C ILE A 109 10.67 5.20 7.17
N PRO A 110 9.45 5.31 6.57
CA PRO A 110 8.60 6.47 6.78
C PRO A 110 8.22 6.61 8.25
N PRO A 111 8.41 7.77 8.89
CA PRO A 111 8.04 7.98 10.29
C PRO A 111 6.53 8.02 10.50
N THR A 112 5.77 8.28 9.45
CA THR A 112 4.31 8.36 9.46
C THR A 112 3.70 7.36 8.44
N PRO A 113 3.72 6.04 8.73
CA PRO A 113 3.35 5.01 7.74
C PRO A 113 1.87 5.05 7.31
N PHE A 114 1.00 5.69 8.11
CA PHE A 114 -0.43 5.79 7.84
C PHE A 114 -0.85 7.08 7.16
N VAL A 115 0.04 8.06 7.08
CA VAL A 115 -0.26 9.38 6.50
C VAL A 115 0.46 9.53 5.17
N PRO A 116 -0.26 9.67 4.04
CA PRO A 116 0.36 9.93 2.76
C PRO A 116 1.15 11.25 2.79
N GLN A 117 2.33 11.26 2.17
CA GLN A 117 3.18 12.47 2.10
C GLN A 117 2.64 13.49 1.10
N SER A 118 1.93 13.03 0.07
CA SER A 118 1.31 13.89 -0.95
C SER A 118 -0.04 14.41 -0.46
N GLN A 119 -0.27 15.70 -0.56
CA GLN A 119 -1.56 16.34 -0.21
C GLN A 119 -2.73 15.79 -1.04
N ALA A 120 -2.52 15.51 -2.32
CA ALA A 120 -3.54 14.92 -3.18
C ALA A 120 -3.94 13.52 -2.69
N HIS A 121 -2.97 12.66 -2.40
CA HIS A 121 -3.21 11.33 -1.85
C HIS A 121 -3.80 11.38 -0.43
N LEU A 122 -3.48 12.41 0.35
CA LEU A 122 -4.08 12.59 1.68
C LEU A 122 -5.56 12.91 1.57
N ALA A 123 -5.95 13.83 0.68
CA ALA A 123 -7.34 14.19 0.45
C ALA A 123 -8.15 12.99 -0.03
N GLU A 124 -7.68 12.29 -1.06
CA GLU A 124 -8.29 11.07 -1.59
C GLU A 124 -8.49 10.01 -0.49
N ARG A 125 -7.46 9.78 0.33
CA ARG A 125 -7.54 8.81 1.43
C ARG A 125 -8.52 9.23 2.51
N CYS A 126 -8.61 10.51 2.85
CA CYS A 126 -9.60 11.00 3.80
C CYS A 126 -11.02 10.84 3.28
N GLU A 127 -11.28 11.13 2.02
CA GLU A 127 -12.58 10.91 1.38
C GLU A 127 -12.95 9.43 1.36
N GLU A 128 -12.01 8.56 1.02
CA GLU A 128 -12.21 7.10 1.04
C GLU A 128 -12.56 6.59 2.44
N ILE A 129 -11.82 7.03 3.47
CA ILE A 129 -12.08 6.64 4.88
C ILE A 129 -13.49 7.06 5.30
N LEU A 130 -13.89 8.29 5.01
CA LEU A 130 -15.22 8.80 5.33
C LEU A 130 -16.31 8.01 4.58
N ALA A 131 -16.11 7.73 3.30
CA ALA A 131 -17.05 6.98 2.48
C ALA A 131 -17.21 5.53 2.98
N LEU A 132 -16.11 4.85 3.33
CA LEU A 132 -16.14 3.49 3.87
C LEU A 132 -16.90 3.43 5.18
N GLN A 133 -16.63 4.33 6.11
CA GLN A 133 -17.26 4.35 7.42
C GLN A 133 -18.76 4.71 7.32
N ALA A 134 -19.09 5.74 6.52
CA ALA A 134 -20.48 6.12 6.28
C ALA A 134 -21.26 5.01 5.56
N GLY A 135 -20.69 4.36 4.56
CA GLY A 135 -21.28 3.24 3.84
C GLY A 135 -21.57 2.05 4.75
N GLY A 136 -20.63 1.71 5.65
CA GLY A 136 -20.82 0.68 6.66
C GLY A 136 -21.98 1.00 7.59
N LEU A 137 -22.08 2.24 8.07
CA LEU A 137 -23.18 2.69 8.93
C LEU A 137 -24.53 2.68 8.19
N VAL A 138 -24.58 3.15 6.96
CA VAL A 138 -25.77 3.10 6.09
C VAL A 138 -26.29 1.67 5.96
N THR A 139 -25.39 0.73 5.65
CA THR A 139 -25.74 -0.68 5.51
C THR A 139 -26.34 -1.24 6.80
N ARG A 140 -25.72 -0.93 7.94
CA ARG A 140 -26.20 -1.38 9.25
C ARG A 140 -27.58 -0.79 9.59
N LEU A 141 -27.78 0.51 9.40
CA LEU A 141 -29.05 1.17 9.68
C LEU A 141 -30.18 0.66 8.78
N LYS A 142 -29.90 0.39 7.50
CA LYS A 142 -30.86 -0.24 6.58
C LYS A 142 -31.22 -1.65 7.02
N HIS A 143 -30.24 -2.46 7.34
CA HIS A 143 -30.44 -3.86 7.71
C HIS A 143 -31.27 -4.01 9.01
N THR A 144 -30.99 -3.17 10.02
CA THR A 144 -31.65 -3.23 11.31
C THR A 144 -33.00 -2.48 11.36
N GLY A 145 -33.30 -1.64 10.37
CA GLY A 145 -34.51 -0.77 10.38
C GLY A 145 -34.44 0.38 11.40
N ILE A 146 -33.29 0.57 12.08
CA ILE A 146 -33.11 1.63 13.07
C ILE A 146 -33.13 2.99 12.36
N ARG A 147 -33.95 3.90 12.88
CA ARG A 147 -34.09 5.24 12.29
C ARG A 147 -33.15 6.27 12.89
N ARG A 148 -32.89 6.21 14.18
CA ARG A 148 -32.10 7.21 14.91
C ARG A 148 -30.74 6.68 15.30
N ALA A 149 -29.75 7.55 15.27
CA ALA A 149 -28.40 7.26 15.78
C ALA A 149 -28.12 8.14 17.00
N VAL A 150 -27.56 7.54 18.05
CA VAL A 150 -27.15 8.26 19.27
C VAL A 150 -25.62 8.28 19.31
N VAL A 151 -25.03 9.45 19.44
CA VAL A 151 -23.59 9.64 19.50
C VAL A 151 -23.22 10.37 20.78
N GLY A 152 -22.39 9.75 21.62
CA GLY A 152 -21.79 10.41 22.79
C GLY A 152 -20.65 11.34 22.35
N LEU A 153 -20.72 12.61 22.70
CA LEU A 153 -19.72 13.62 22.39
C LEU A 153 -18.90 13.94 23.63
N SER A 154 -17.64 13.49 23.63
CA SER A 154 -16.66 13.78 24.69
C SER A 154 -15.88 15.09 24.45
N GLY A 155 -16.03 15.71 23.28
CA GLY A 155 -15.20 16.84 22.81
C GLY A 155 -13.88 16.42 22.18
N GLY A 156 -13.56 15.12 22.12
CA GLY A 156 -12.38 14.58 21.45
C GLY A 156 -12.57 14.36 19.95
N LEU A 157 -11.45 14.12 19.24
CA LEU A 157 -11.45 13.91 17.79
C LEU A 157 -12.30 12.69 17.36
N ASP A 158 -12.25 11.59 18.11
CA ASP A 158 -12.96 10.36 17.78
C ASP A 158 -14.46 10.58 17.77
N SER A 159 -15.00 11.22 18.80
CA SER A 159 -16.44 11.52 18.89
C SER A 159 -16.88 12.55 17.84
N THR A 160 -16.02 13.50 17.51
CA THR A 160 -16.25 14.47 16.43
C THR A 160 -16.29 13.75 15.08
N LEU A 161 -15.38 12.84 14.82
CA LEU A 161 -15.38 12.04 13.59
C LEU A 161 -16.65 11.17 13.52
N ALA A 162 -17.04 10.54 14.63
CA ALA A 162 -18.24 9.69 14.69
C ALA A 162 -19.50 10.45 14.32
N ILE A 163 -19.67 11.69 14.81
CA ILE A 163 -20.88 12.49 14.46
C ILE A 163 -20.85 12.96 13.00
N LEU A 164 -19.68 13.30 12.46
CA LEU A 164 -19.53 13.66 11.05
C LEU A 164 -19.88 12.49 10.13
N ILE A 165 -19.37 11.29 10.42
CA ILE A 165 -19.70 10.07 9.70
C ILE A 165 -21.22 9.78 9.79
N THR A 166 -21.80 9.95 10.96
CA THR A 166 -23.25 9.77 11.16
C THR A 166 -24.05 10.75 10.32
N ALA A 167 -23.63 12.01 10.26
CA ALA A 167 -24.29 13.03 9.43
C ALA A 167 -24.21 12.67 7.93
N VAL A 168 -23.05 12.22 7.45
CA VAL A 168 -22.89 11.74 6.06
C VAL A 168 -23.80 10.53 5.80
N ALA A 169 -23.85 9.57 6.71
CA ALA A 169 -24.69 8.39 6.57
C ALA A 169 -26.18 8.73 6.54
N MET A 170 -26.64 9.66 7.39
CA MET A 170 -28.03 10.12 7.35
C MET A 170 -28.38 10.83 6.04
N LYS A 171 -27.47 11.66 5.53
CA LYS A 171 -27.63 12.29 4.21
C LYS A 171 -27.74 11.26 3.08
N LEU A 172 -26.91 10.21 3.11
CA LEU A 172 -26.99 9.10 2.13
C LEU A 172 -28.27 8.27 2.22
N LEU A 173 -28.98 8.35 3.36
CA LEU A 173 -30.24 7.68 3.60
C LEU A 173 -31.47 8.59 3.34
N ASP A 174 -31.24 9.83 2.89
CA ASP A 174 -32.28 10.86 2.77
C ASP A 174 -33.05 11.08 4.08
N ARG A 175 -32.35 11.00 5.22
CA ARG A 175 -32.89 11.19 6.56
C ARG A 175 -32.51 12.57 7.12
N PRO A 176 -33.40 13.18 7.91
CA PRO A 176 -33.13 14.49 8.47
C PRO A 176 -32.08 14.42 9.58
N ALA A 177 -31.35 15.52 9.78
CA ALA A 177 -30.36 15.65 10.85
C ALA A 177 -30.97 15.47 12.27
N SER A 178 -32.27 15.68 12.43
CA SER A 178 -33.03 15.42 13.69
C SER A 178 -33.04 13.93 14.09
N ASP A 179 -32.71 13.03 13.20
CA ASP A 179 -32.51 11.61 13.51
C ASP A 179 -31.15 11.30 14.15
N ILE A 180 -30.29 12.31 14.30
CA ILE A 180 -29.03 12.23 15.03
C ILE A 180 -29.25 12.84 16.42
N ILE A 181 -29.03 12.05 17.45
CA ILE A 181 -29.06 12.49 18.85
C ILE A 181 -27.61 12.57 19.36
N ALA A 182 -27.13 13.79 19.53
CA ALA A 182 -25.85 14.03 20.16
C ALA A 182 -26.00 14.20 21.67
N VAL A 183 -25.27 13.40 22.44
CA VAL A 183 -25.33 13.42 23.91
C VAL A 183 -23.99 13.90 24.45
N THR A 184 -23.99 14.98 25.18
CA THR A 184 -22.83 15.45 25.94
C THR A 184 -23.02 15.16 27.42
N MET A 185 -21.98 14.64 28.07
CA MET A 185 -21.99 14.36 29.51
C MET A 185 -20.85 15.17 30.13
N PRO A 186 -21.09 16.42 30.52
CA PRO A 186 -20.05 17.20 31.20
C PRO A 186 -19.78 16.58 32.57
N CYS A 187 -18.50 16.24 32.81
CA CYS A 187 -18.03 15.91 34.16
C CYS A 187 -17.69 17.20 34.86
N PHE A 188 -18.17 17.37 36.07
CA PHE A 188 -17.90 18.50 36.95
C PHE A 188 -16.56 18.32 37.64
#